data_401532e5e0e65e603268200638fb817b
#
_entry.id   401532e5e0e65e603268200638fb817b
#
_cell.length_a   1.000
_cell.length_b   1.000
_cell.length_c   1.000
_cell.angle_alpha   90.00
_cell.angle_beta   90.00
_cell.angle_gamma   90.00
#
_symmetry.space_group_name_H-M   'P 1'
#
loop_
_entity.id
_entity.type
_entity.pdbx_description
1 polymer ?
#
loop_
_entity_poly.entity_id
_entity_poly.type
_entity_poly.pdbx_seq_one_letter_code
_entity_poly.pdbx_strand_id
1 'polypeptide(L)'
;MIEWLFVPAAYLTGSVSSAIIICRLMGLPDPREQGSGNPGATNVMRIGGKKAAAITLLGDLLKGLIPVYIANLLGVSVALLALIGLAAFMGHLYPVFFKFKGGKGVATSIGVLLGFSWLLGSAFIVTWLLIYKVGKISSLSALCASVLSPVYAWFIVGNVSIVGASTFMMMFLLWRHKSNIHRLLNGEE
;
A
#
# COMPACT_ATOMS: atom_id res chain seq x y z
N MET A 1 9.90 -25.83 4.58
CA MET A 1 10.10 -25.06 5.85
C MET A 1 10.78 -23.72 5.60
N ILE A 2 11.81 -23.65 4.76
CA ILE A 2 12.57 -22.39 4.49
C ILE A 2 11.69 -21.26 3.88
N GLU A 3 10.71 -21.64 3.08
CA GLU A 3 9.77 -20.68 2.44
C GLU A 3 8.98 -19.81 3.44
N TRP A 4 8.74 -20.30 4.67
CA TRP A 4 8.05 -19.53 5.70
C TRP A 4 8.86 -18.33 6.21
N LEU A 5 10.18 -18.31 5.98
CA LEU A 5 11.03 -17.15 6.29
C LEU A 5 10.69 -15.92 5.43
N PHE A 6 10.03 -16.11 4.29
CA PHE A 6 9.55 -14.99 3.47
C PHE A 6 8.50 -14.13 4.21
N VAL A 7 7.71 -14.70 5.13
CA VAL A 7 6.69 -13.93 5.86
C VAL A 7 7.33 -12.89 6.78
N PRO A 8 8.23 -13.23 7.73
CA PRO A 8 8.89 -12.22 8.54
C PRO A 8 9.79 -11.29 7.70
N ALA A 9 10.45 -11.79 6.65
CA ALA A 9 11.24 -10.95 5.75
C ALA A 9 10.38 -9.91 5.03
N ALA A 10 9.20 -10.28 4.54
CA ALA A 10 8.25 -9.37 3.92
C ALA A 10 7.71 -8.33 4.92
N TYR A 11 7.44 -8.71 6.16
CA TYR A 11 7.05 -7.76 7.20
C TYR A 11 8.15 -6.75 7.49
N LEU A 12 9.40 -7.19 7.63
CA LEU A 12 10.55 -6.32 7.86
C LEU A 12 10.80 -5.38 6.68
N THR A 13 10.72 -5.89 5.45
CA THR A 13 10.81 -5.07 4.22
C THR A 13 9.68 -4.04 4.18
N GLY A 14 8.45 -4.45 4.44
CA GLY A 14 7.28 -3.59 4.55
C GLY A 14 7.43 -2.50 5.62
N SER A 15 8.15 -2.82 6.71
CA SER A 15 8.40 -1.90 7.83
C SER A 15 9.39 -0.77 7.52
N VAL A 16 10.06 -0.80 6.36
CA VAL A 16 10.90 0.32 5.91
C VAL A 16 9.97 1.48 5.49
N SER A 17 10.02 2.61 6.20
CA SER A 17 9.20 3.78 5.89
C SER A 17 9.90 4.70 4.90
N SER A 18 9.55 4.57 3.61
CA SER A 18 10.13 5.41 2.55
C SER A 18 9.90 6.90 2.82
N ALA A 19 8.71 7.27 3.30
CA ALA A 19 8.38 8.66 3.60
C ALA A 19 9.31 9.28 4.65
N ILE A 20 9.52 8.58 5.78
CA ILE A 20 10.37 9.09 6.86
C ILE A 20 11.83 9.16 6.41
N ILE A 21 12.31 8.13 5.72
CA ILE A 21 13.71 8.07 5.24
C ILE A 21 13.95 9.18 4.22
N ILE A 22 13.07 9.35 3.23
CA ILE A 22 13.23 10.37 2.18
C ILE A 22 13.16 11.79 2.76
N CYS A 23 12.20 12.07 3.67
CA CYS A 23 12.14 13.36 4.33
C CYS A 23 13.45 13.64 5.09
N ARG A 24 13.96 12.67 5.85
CA ARG A 24 15.24 12.82 6.57
C ARG A 24 16.42 13.07 5.64
N LEU A 25 16.56 12.31 4.55
CA LEU A 25 17.66 12.45 3.58
C LEU A 25 17.61 13.78 2.81
N MET A 26 16.41 14.35 2.64
CA MET A 26 16.22 15.63 1.94
C MET A 26 16.16 16.84 2.90
N GLY A 27 16.44 16.67 4.20
CA GLY A 27 16.38 17.74 5.19
C GLY A 27 14.98 18.29 5.44
N LEU A 28 13.94 17.49 5.16
CA LEU A 28 12.53 17.85 5.35
C LEU A 28 12.04 17.41 6.75
N PRO A 29 11.01 18.08 7.29
CA PRO A 29 10.39 17.68 8.56
C PRO A 29 9.85 16.25 8.53
N ASP A 30 9.69 15.63 9.71
CA ASP A 30 9.08 14.32 9.85
C ASP A 30 7.61 14.37 9.37
N PRO A 31 7.22 13.55 8.38
CA PRO A 31 5.86 13.59 7.82
C PRO A 31 4.77 13.15 8.80
N ARG A 32 5.15 12.61 9.96
CA ARG A 32 4.21 12.27 11.04
C ARG A 32 3.85 13.48 11.91
N GLU A 33 4.64 14.56 11.84
CA GLU A 33 4.47 15.80 12.62
C GLU A 33 3.98 16.97 11.76
N GLN A 34 3.91 16.78 10.44
CA GLN A 34 3.54 17.81 9.48
C GLN A 34 2.38 17.41 8.56
N GLY A 35 1.63 18.41 8.10
CA GLY A 35 0.52 18.24 7.17
C GLY A 35 -0.59 17.36 7.74
N SER A 36 -0.85 16.21 7.10
CA SER A 36 -1.87 15.26 7.58
C SER A 36 -1.39 14.29 8.66
N GLY A 37 -0.11 14.36 9.05
CA GLY A 37 0.51 13.42 10.00
C GLY A 37 0.70 11.99 9.44
N ASN A 38 0.36 11.75 8.17
CA ASN A 38 0.47 10.43 7.56
C ASN A 38 1.81 10.29 6.81
N PRO A 39 2.65 9.28 7.13
CA PRO A 39 3.90 9.04 6.40
C PRO A 39 3.66 8.33 5.06
N GLY A 40 3.16 9.07 4.07
CA GLY A 40 2.86 8.58 2.72
C GLY A 40 3.03 9.67 1.66
N ALA A 41 3.12 9.26 0.39
CA ALA A 41 3.47 10.12 -0.74
C ALA A 41 2.62 11.39 -0.87
N THR A 42 1.31 11.34 -0.61
CA THR A 42 0.41 12.51 -0.69
C THR A 42 0.77 13.56 0.35
N ASN A 43 1.16 13.17 1.58
CA ASN A 43 1.60 14.11 2.59
C ASN A 43 3.01 14.63 2.30
N VAL A 44 3.91 13.75 1.85
CA VAL A 44 5.27 14.14 1.43
C VAL A 44 5.23 15.12 0.25
N MET A 45 4.24 15.01 -0.66
CA MET A 45 4.03 15.98 -1.73
C MET A 45 3.79 17.40 -1.19
N ARG A 46 3.02 17.52 -0.09
CA ARG A 46 2.72 18.81 0.55
C ARG A 46 3.93 19.42 1.25
N ILE A 47 4.79 18.58 1.81
CA ILE A 47 5.97 18.98 2.61
C ILE A 47 7.19 19.24 1.73
N GLY A 48 7.48 18.34 0.78
CA GLY A 48 8.75 18.29 0.04
C GLY A 48 8.60 18.28 -1.49
N GLY A 49 7.37 18.46 -1.99
CA GLY A 49 7.09 18.56 -3.43
C GLY A 49 7.15 17.24 -4.20
N LYS A 50 7.08 17.36 -5.52
CA LYS A 50 6.87 16.22 -6.44
C LYS A 50 7.97 15.16 -6.37
N LYS A 51 9.23 15.58 -6.29
CA LYS A 51 10.39 14.66 -6.28
C LYS A 51 10.38 13.76 -5.05
N ALA A 52 10.23 14.34 -3.86
CA ALA A 52 10.16 13.58 -2.61
C ALA A 52 8.97 12.63 -2.59
N ALA A 53 7.79 13.08 -3.06
CA ALA A 53 6.59 12.27 -3.16
C ALA A 53 6.74 11.09 -4.12
N ALA A 54 7.35 11.29 -5.30
CA ALA A 54 7.56 10.24 -6.29
C ALA A 54 8.50 9.15 -5.77
N ILE A 55 9.60 9.52 -5.10
CA ILE A 55 10.53 8.56 -4.52
C ILE A 55 9.85 7.80 -3.36
N THR A 56 9.07 8.49 -2.54
CA THR A 56 8.29 7.86 -1.46
C THR A 56 7.27 6.86 -2.02
N LEU A 57 6.52 7.24 -3.05
CA LEU A 57 5.53 6.38 -3.71
C LEU A 57 6.19 5.13 -4.27
N LEU A 58 7.31 5.29 -4.99
CA LEU A 58 8.05 4.19 -5.58
C LEU A 58 8.59 3.24 -4.50
N GLY A 59 9.21 3.77 -3.45
CA GLY A 59 9.75 2.96 -2.37
C GLY A 59 8.65 2.18 -1.62
N ASP A 60 7.50 2.82 -1.35
CA ASP A 60 6.37 2.15 -0.69
C ASP A 60 5.69 1.11 -1.60
N LEU A 61 5.72 1.29 -2.92
CA LEU A 61 5.26 0.29 -3.89
C LEU A 61 6.23 -0.89 -3.95
N LEU A 62 7.53 -0.61 -4.11
CA LEU A 62 8.55 -1.64 -4.27
C LEU A 62 8.66 -2.55 -3.03
N LYS A 63 8.52 -2.02 -1.82
CA LYS A 63 8.55 -2.85 -0.60
C LYS A 63 7.38 -3.83 -0.48
N GLY A 64 6.25 -3.55 -1.17
CA GLY A 64 5.15 -4.50 -1.34
C GLY A 64 5.38 -5.47 -2.49
N LEU A 65 5.86 -4.97 -3.63
CA LEU A 65 6.07 -5.75 -4.85
C LEU A 65 7.20 -6.78 -4.71
N ILE A 66 8.38 -6.34 -4.28
CA ILE A 66 9.59 -7.16 -4.33
C ILE A 66 9.45 -8.48 -3.55
N PRO A 67 9.06 -8.50 -2.27
CA PRO A 67 8.97 -9.76 -1.52
C PRO A 67 7.92 -10.71 -2.12
N VAL A 68 6.78 -10.19 -2.59
CA VAL A 68 5.72 -11.00 -3.18
C VAL A 68 6.13 -11.53 -4.55
N TYR A 69 6.74 -10.69 -5.38
CA TYR A 69 7.19 -11.08 -6.73
C TYR A 69 8.28 -12.15 -6.67
N ILE A 70 9.26 -12.01 -5.77
CA ILE A 70 10.30 -13.02 -5.58
C ILE A 70 9.68 -14.35 -5.10
N ALA A 71 8.79 -14.32 -4.12
CA ALA A 71 8.12 -15.52 -3.63
C ALA A 71 7.29 -16.21 -4.74
N ASN A 72 6.62 -15.41 -5.58
CA ASN A 72 5.85 -15.91 -6.73
C ASN A 72 6.76 -16.60 -7.77
N LEU A 73 7.90 -15.98 -8.10
CA LEU A 73 8.90 -16.57 -9.00
C LEU A 73 9.48 -17.90 -8.48
N LEU A 74 9.61 -18.02 -7.16
CA LEU A 74 10.11 -19.25 -6.51
C LEU A 74 9.03 -20.34 -6.40
N GLY A 75 7.80 -20.06 -6.85
CA GLY A 75 6.72 -21.05 -6.90
C GLY A 75 6.17 -21.46 -5.53
N VAL A 76 6.22 -20.57 -4.51
CA VAL A 76 5.62 -20.86 -3.21
C VAL A 76 4.11 -21.10 -3.35
N SER A 77 3.51 -21.84 -2.41
CA SER A 77 2.06 -22.06 -2.45
C SER A 77 1.28 -20.74 -2.42
N VAL A 78 0.15 -20.68 -3.13
CA VAL A 78 -0.67 -19.45 -3.24
C VAL A 78 -1.13 -18.95 -1.86
N ALA A 79 -1.40 -19.85 -0.93
CA ALA A 79 -1.75 -19.48 0.44
C ALA A 79 -0.58 -18.79 1.16
N LEU A 80 0.65 -19.29 1.01
CA LEU A 80 1.83 -18.67 1.57
C LEU A 80 2.13 -17.33 0.87
N LEU A 81 1.96 -17.25 -0.45
CA LEU A 81 2.10 -16.01 -1.21
C LEU A 81 1.16 -14.91 -0.70
N ALA A 82 -0.10 -15.26 -0.42
CA ALA A 82 -1.08 -14.36 0.18
C ALA A 82 -0.61 -13.85 1.56
N LEU A 83 -0.08 -14.72 2.42
CA LEU A 83 0.47 -14.34 3.73
C LEU A 83 1.69 -13.43 3.62
N ILE A 84 2.58 -13.67 2.65
CA ILE A 84 3.75 -12.82 2.37
C ILE A 84 3.28 -11.40 1.98
N GLY A 85 2.27 -11.30 1.11
CA GLY A 85 1.69 -10.01 0.72
C GLY A 85 1.06 -9.27 1.91
N LEU A 86 0.29 -9.98 2.73
CA LEU A 86 -0.28 -9.42 3.96
C LEU A 86 0.81 -8.96 4.94
N ALA A 87 1.89 -9.72 5.10
CA ALA A 87 2.99 -9.35 5.96
C ALA A 87 3.69 -8.06 5.51
N ALA A 88 3.97 -7.91 4.21
CA ALA A 88 4.52 -6.68 3.64
C ALA A 88 3.59 -5.47 3.85
N PHE A 89 2.29 -5.66 3.63
CA PHE A 89 1.26 -4.65 3.85
C PHE A 89 1.18 -4.24 5.34
N MET A 90 1.13 -5.21 6.26
CA MET A 90 1.09 -4.94 7.71
C MET A 90 2.37 -4.27 8.20
N GLY A 91 3.53 -4.61 7.63
CA GLY A 91 4.78 -3.91 7.89
C GLY A 91 4.70 -2.42 7.56
N HIS A 92 4.06 -2.04 6.45
CA HIS A 92 3.84 -0.62 6.13
C HIS A 92 2.88 0.08 7.11
N LEU A 93 1.82 -0.60 7.57
CA LEU A 93 0.85 -0.01 8.51
C LEU A 93 1.44 0.12 9.92
N TYR A 94 2.19 -0.89 10.35
CA TYR A 94 2.76 -1.02 11.69
C TYR A 94 4.26 -1.29 11.63
N PRO A 95 5.07 -0.32 11.15
CA PRO A 95 6.49 -0.52 10.92
C PRO A 95 7.27 -0.65 12.22
N VAL A 96 7.90 -1.82 12.44
CA VAL A 96 8.67 -2.10 13.67
C VAL A 96 9.80 -1.10 13.88
N PHE A 97 10.45 -0.63 12.82
CA PHE A 97 11.57 0.33 12.91
C PHE A 97 11.11 1.77 13.24
N PHE A 98 9.81 2.07 13.21
CA PHE A 98 9.28 3.42 13.38
C PHE A 98 8.16 3.48 14.43
N LYS A 99 8.32 2.71 15.53
CA LYS A 99 7.41 2.68 16.69
C LYS A 99 5.97 2.33 16.28
N PHE A 100 5.81 1.48 15.28
CA PHE A 100 4.53 1.02 14.73
C PHE A 100 3.61 2.14 14.20
N LYS A 101 4.16 3.33 13.92
CA LYS A 101 3.43 4.48 13.37
C LYS A 101 3.68 4.58 11.86
N GLY A 102 2.88 3.84 11.09
CA GLY A 102 2.99 3.75 9.64
C GLY A 102 1.92 4.50 8.85
N GLY A 103 1.92 4.28 7.54
CA GLY A 103 1.02 4.91 6.58
C GLY A 103 -0.35 4.25 6.47
N LYS A 104 -1.05 4.52 5.36
CA LYS A 104 -2.39 3.97 5.07
C LYS A 104 -2.37 2.74 4.16
N GLY A 105 -1.26 2.45 3.49
CA GLY A 105 -1.05 1.21 2.78
C GLY A 105 -1.33 1.21 1.27
N VAL A 106 -1.82 2.30 0.67
CA VAL A 106 -2.25 2.31 -0.74
C VAL A 106 -1.14 1.89 -1.71
N ALA A 107 0.02 2.54 -1.66
CA ALA A 107 1.14 2.21 -2.56
C ALA A 107 1.66 0.78 -2.34
N THR A 108 1.73 0.36 -1.08
CA THR A 108 2.18 -0.99 -0.73
C THR A 108 1.18 -2.05 -1.16
N SER A 109 -0.15 -1.80 -1.03
CA SER A 109 -1.16 -2.72 -1.57
C SER A 109 -1.09 -2.84 -3.09
N ILE A 110 -0.85 -1.74 -3.81
CA ILE A 110 -0.60 -1.80 -5.27
C ILE A 110 0.60 -2.71 -5.56
N GLY A 111 1.70 -2.55 -4.84
CA GLY A 111 2.88 -3.41 -4.99
C GLY A 111 2.57 -4.88 -4.73
N VAL A 112 1.85 -5.19 -3.66
CA VAL A 112 1.41 -6.55 -3.33
C VAL A 112 0.52 -7.14 -4.42
N LEU A 113 -0.48 -6.39 -4.90
CA LEU A 113 -1.40 -6.83 -5.95
C LEU A 113 -0.68 -7.07 -7.27
N LEU A 114 0.29 -6.22 -7.63
CA LEU A 114 1.18 -6.43 -8.79
C LEU A 114 2.03 -7.70 -8.63
N GLY A 115 2.51 -7.97 -7.42
CA GLY A 115 3.27 -9.19 -7.11
C GLY A 115 2.43 -10.47 -7.19
N PHE A 116 1.13 -10.41 -6.86
CA PHE A 116 0.20 -11.51 -7.05
C PHE A 116 -0.11 -11.73 -8.54
N SER A 117 -0.44 -10.65 -9.26
CA SER A 117 -0.74 -10.64 -10.68
C SER A 117 -0.59 -9.22 -11.23
N TRP A 118 0.18 -9.07 -12.33
CA TRP A 118 0.33 -7.79 -13.01
C TRP A 118 -1.02 -7.20 -13.44
N LEU A 119 -1.94 -8.05 -13.90
CA LEU A 119 -3.27 -7.62 -14.32
C LEU A 119 -4.11 -7.13 -13.14
N LEU A 120 -4.03 -7.80 -11.98
CA LEU A 120 -4.74 -7.41 -10.77
C LEU A 120 -4.25 -6.05 -10.25
N GLY A 121 -2.94 -5.86 -10.12
CA GLY A 121 -2.37 -4.58 -9.70
C GLY A 121 -2.61 -3.46 -10.70
N SER A 122 -2.56 -3.76 -12.01
CA SER A 122 -2.88 -2.79 -13.07
C SER A 122 -4.35 -2.36 -13.04
N ALA A 123 -5.30 -3.27 -12.78
CA ALA A 123 -6.71 -2.94 -12.62
C ALA A 123 -6.93 -1.95 -11.46
N PHE A 124 -6.24 -2.15 -10.32
CA PHE A 124 -6.27 -1.21 -9.20
C PHE A 124 -5.73 0.17 -9.61
N ILE A 125 -4.56 0.22 -10.28
CA ILE A 125 -3.93 1.47 -10.72
C ILE A 125 -4.84 2.21 -11.70
N VAL A 126 -5.39 1.52 -12.70
CA VAL A 126 -6.29 2.11 -13.71
C VAL A 126 -7.53 2.69 -13.04
N THR A 127 -8.15 1.94 -12.13
CA THR A 127 -9.31 2.44 -11.36
C THR A 127 -8.94 3.70 -10.57
N TRP A 128 -7.80 3.69 -9.86
CA TRP A 128 -7.33 4.83 -9.11
C TRP A 128 -7.13 6.06 -10.01
N LEU A 129 -6.48 5.87 -11.17
CA LEU A 129 -6.22 6.96 -12.13
C LEU A 129 -7.50 7.52 -12.74
N LEU A 130 -8.46 6.67 -13.11
CA LEU A 130 -9.75 7.10 -13.67
C LEU A 130 -10.56 7.93 -12.67
N ILE A 131 -10.69 7.46 -11.43
CA ILE A 131 -11.40 8.20 -10.38
C ILE A 131 -10.68 9.52 -10.07
N TYR A 132 -9.33 9.50 -10.00
CA TYR A 132 -8.54 10.69 -9.74
C TYR A 132 -8.64 11.73 -10.88
N LYS A 133 -8.71 11.28 -12.13
CA LYS A 133 -8.86 12.18 -13.29
C LYS A 133 -10.15 12.99 -13.20
N VAL A 134 -11.22 12.37 -12.72
CA VAL A 134 -12.56 13.02 -12.59
C VAL A 134 -12.65 13.84 -11.30
N GLY A 135 -12.39 13.20 -10.16
CA GLY A 135 -12.65 13.80 -8.84
C GLY A 135 -11.50 14.63 -8.28
N LYS A 136 -10.26 14.48 -8.79
CA LYS A 136 -9.02 15.11 -8.27
C LYS A 136 -8.72 14.84 -6.78
N ILE A 137 -9.42 13.87 -6.17
CA ILE A 137 -9.31 13.51 -4.76
C ILE A 137 -8.61 12.14 -4.64
N SER A 138 -7.38 12.16 -4.13
CA SER A 138 -6.54 10.96 -4.01
C SER A 138 -7.11 9.92 -3.04
N SER A 139 -7.72 10.36 -1.93
CA SER A 139 -8.32 9.46 -0.94
C SER A 139 -9.56 8.76 -1.49
N LEU A 140 -10.44 9.45 -2.21
CA LEU A 140 -11.60 8.85 -2.88
C LEU A 140 -11.16 7.80 -3.89
N SER A 141 -10.15 8.12 -4.71
CA SER A 141 -9.60 7.19 -5.70
C SER A 141 -9.07 5.91 -5.05
N ALA A 142 -8.35 6.06 -3.94
CA ALA A 142 -7.81 4.93 -3.19
C ALA A 142 -8.92 4.07 -2.56
N LEU A 143 -9.96 4.68 -2.01
CA LEU A 143 -11.12 3.98 -1.44
C LEU A 143 -11.87 3.19 -2.52
N CYS A 144 -12.19 3.80 -3.65
CA CYS A 144 -12.89 3.12 -4.75
C CYS A 144 -12.07 1.95 -5.31
N ALA A 145 -10.77 2.17 -5.60
CA ALA A 145 -9.91 1.11 -6.11
C ALA A 145 -9.74 -0.04 -5.10
N SER A 146 -9.65 0.27 -3.80
CA SER A 146 -9.53 -0.78 -2.77
C SER A 146 -10.81 -1.60 -2.61
N VAL A 147 -11.99 -0.97 -2.67
CA VAL A 147 -13.28 -1.69 -2.61
C VAL A 147 -13.44 -2.65 -3.79
N LEU A 148 -12.97 -2.27 -4.98
CA LEU A 148 -13.04 -3.12 -6.16
C LEU A 148 -11.94 -4.20 -6.20
N SER A 149 -10.87 -4.07 -5.41
CA SER A 149 -9.74 -5.02 -5.50
C SER A 149 -10.08 -6.48 -5.20
N PRO A 150 -10.95 -6.86 -4.24
CA PRO A 150 -11.36 -8.25 -4.06
C PRO A 150 -12.19 -8.79 -5.24
N VAL A 151 -13.00 -7.92 -5.86
CA VAL A 151 -13.79 -8.29 -7.06
C VAL A 151 -12.84 -8.58 -8.22
N TYR A 152 -11.85 -7.73 -8.45
CA TYR A 152 -10.80 -7.98 -9.44
C TYR A 152 -10.03 -9.27 -9.14
N ALA A 153 -9.67 -9.51 -7.88
CA ALA A 153 -8.97 -10.72 -7.48
C ALA A 153 -9.80 -11.99 -7.79
N TRP A 154 -11.11 -11.94 -7.57
CA TRP A 154 -12.00 -13.04 -7.89
C TRP A 154 -12.04 -13.35 -9.39
N PHE A 155 -12.25 -12.34 -10.24
CA PHE A 155 -12.39 -12.56 -11.68
C PHE A 155 -11.05 -12.75 -12.41
N ILE A 156 -9.95 -12.14 -11.94
CA ILE A 156 -8.66 -12.18 -12.64
C ILE A 156 -7.83 -13.37 -12.19
N VAL A 157 -7.80 -13.66 -10.87
CA VAL A 157 -6.95 -14.70 -10.29
C VAL A 157 -7.74 -15.95 -9.94
N GLY A 158 -8.98 -15.81 -9.46
CA GLY A 158 -9.88 -16.92 -9.14
C GLY A 158 -9.41 -17.79 -7.96
N ASN A 159 -8.54 -17.29 -7.11
CA ASN A 159 -8.00 -18.03 -5.96
C ASN A 159 -8.45 -17.42 -4.64
N VAL A 160 -9.05 -18.25 -3.77
CA VAL A 160 -9.65 -17.83 -2.50
C VAL A 160 -8.65 -17.16 -1.55
N SER A 161 -7.37 -17.59 -1.53
CA SER A 161 -6.35 -16.98 -0.67
C SER A 161 -6.01 -15.55 -1.12
N ILE A 162 -5.92 -15.30 -2.43
CA ILE A 162 -5.67 -13.96 -2.99
C ILE A 162 -6.88 -13.05 -2.80
N VAL A 163 -8.09 -13.57 -2.99
CA VAL A 163 -9.34 -12.84 -2.72
C VAL A 163 -9.42 -12.47 -1.23
N GLY A 164 -9.11 -13.41 -0.34
CA GLY A 164 -9.06 -13.18 1.11
C GLY A 164 -8.04 -12.12 1.50
N ALA A 165 -6.82 -12.19 0.93
CA ALA A 165 -5.79 -11.17 1.16
C ALA A 165 -6.21 -9.79 0.65
N SER A 166 -6.81 -9.71 -0.54
CA SER A 166 -7.32 -8.45 -1.11
C SER A 166 -8.44 -7.86 -0.25
N THR A 167 -9.35 -8.71 0.26
CA THR A 167 -10.42 -8.30 1.17
C THR A 167 -9.88 -7.78 2.49
N PHE A 168 -8.89 -8.47 3.06
CA PHE A 168 -8.23 -8.02 4.29
C PHE A 168 -7.55 -6.64 4.08
N MET A 169 -6.78 -6.48 3.02
CA MET A 169 -6.15 -5.19 2.68
C MET A 169 -7.20 -4.09 2.48
N MET A 170 -8.30 -4.37 1.79
CA MET A 170 -9.43 -3.44 1.62
C MET A 170 -9.97 -2.99 2.98
N MET A 171 -10.30 -3.91 3.89
CA MET A 171 -10.85 -3.55 5.22
C MET A 171 -9.90 -2.65 6.00
N PHE A 172 -8.60 -2.97 6.01
CA PHE A 172 -7.60 -2.12 6.68
C PHE A 172 -7.42 -0.78 5.98
N LEU A 173 -7.45 -0.72 4.66
CA LEU A 173 -7.42 0.55 3.91
C LEU A 173 -8.60 1.45 4.26
N LEU A 174 -9.81 0.92 4.28
CA LEU A 174 -11.01 1.67 4.68
C LEU A 174 -10.86 2.18 6.12
N TRP A 175 -10.46 1.33 7.04
CA TRP A 175 -10.26 1.73 8.44
C TRP A 175 -9.17 2.80 8.60
N ARG A 176 -8.03 2.68 7.90
CA ARG A 176 -6.95 3.68 7.92
C ARG A 176 -7.33 5.00 7.24
N HIS A 177 -8.36 5.01 6.41
CA HIS A 177 -8.90 6.21 5.75
C HIS A 177 -10.11 6.83 6.48
N LYS A 178 -10.45 6.40 7.71
CA LYS A 178 -11.62 6.90 8.45
C LYS A 178 -11.70 8.44 8.53
N SER A 179 -10.58 9.13 8.74
CA SER A 179 -10.52 10.59 8.75
C SER A 179 -10.76 11.21 7.37
N ASN A 180 -10.29 10.55 6.29
CA ASN A 180 -10.58 11.00 4.93
C ASN A 180 -12.07 10.78 4.58
N ILE A 181 -12.64 9.63 4.97
CA ILE A 181 -14.06 9.34 4.76
C ILE A 181 -14.92 10.40 5.45
N HIS A 182 -14.60 10.76 6.70
CA HIS A 182 -15.31 11.81 7.41
C HIS A 182 -15.24 13.16 6.67
N ARG A 183 -14.05 13.58 6.22
CA ARG A 183 -13.90 14.82 5.43
C ARG A 183 -14.62 14.77 4.07
N LEU A 184 -14.59 13.60 3.41
CA LEU A 184 -15.34 13.42 2.14
C LEU A 184 -16.85 13.61 2.33
N LEU A 185 -17.41 13.06 3.41
CA LEU A 185 -18.84 13.21 3.73
C LEU A 185 -19.23 14.65 4.07
N ASN A 186 -18.29 15.43 4.63
CA ASN A 186 -18.50 16.85 4.97
C ASN A 186 -18.13 17.81 3.83
N GLY A 187 -17.61 17.31 2.69
CA GLY A 187 -17.16 18.17 1.59
C GLY A 187 -15.85 18.93 1.85
N GLU A 188 -15.00 18.42 2.76
CA GLU A 188 -13.76 19.08 3.25
C GLU A 188 -12.47 18.44 2.69
N GLU A 189 -12.55 17.46 1.78
CA GLU A 189 -11.37 16.74 1.27
C GLU A 189 -10.77 17.37 0.01
#